data_7a5ce06c0a1ce694ce207d86dee342cf
#
_entry.id   7a5ce06c0a1ce694ce207d86dee342cf
#
_cell.length_a   1.000
_cell.length_b   1.000
_cell.length_c   1.000
_cell.angle_alpha   90.00
_cell.angle_beta   90.00
_cell.angle_gamma   90.00
#
_symmetry.space_group_name_H-M   'P 1'
#
loop_
_entity.id
_entity.type
_entity.pdbx_description
1 polymer ?
#
loop_
_entity_poly.entity_id
_entity_poly.type
_entity_poly.pdbx_seq_one_letter_code
_entity_poly.pdbx_strand_id
1 'polypeptide(L)'
;MTTGMKMNFSPSDLKSRTCVLELVPADMTVTVETGLTLGALQAELARHRQWLPIDPPNADRLSIHDLLAGDLSGPRRFGYGSIREHLIGMKVALADGRVIKSGGKVVKNVAGYDLAKLFIGARGSLGTIVEATFKLRPLPEVERIVGRPVESLDEMKESLRAVLSSELTPVVLDAQRSADLQIVMGFAGTREEVEWQLALAAKLGFDKEASLQHEVNFWTDDAPAHRLSVLPSRLTEAIGTLRVRPFVARAGNGTIYYRGERVGAKAPLPSELMRRVKAAYDPKNLLPEFPS
;
A
#
# COMPACT_ATOMS: atom_id res chain seq x y z
N MET A 1 -3.97 -35.66 -3.68
CA MET A 1 -4.45 -35.67 -2.27
C MET A 1 -3.34 -35.05 -1.43
N THR A 2 -3.44 -33.75 -1.12
CA THR A 2 -2.42 -33.05 -0.33
C THR A 2 -2.83 -33.16 1.14
N THR A 3 -2.09 -33.94 1.92
CA THR A 3 -2.29 -34.10 3.36
C THR A 3 -2.08 -32.75 4.04
N GLY A 4 -3.15 -32.05 4.32
CA GLY A 4 -3.11 -30.78 5.03
C GLY A 4 -2.68 -31.01 6.48
N MET A 5 -1.55 -30.43 6.84
CA MET A 5 -1.07 -30.41 8.22
C MET A 5 -2.04 -29.55 9.05
N LYS A 6 -2.79 -30.20 9.98
CA LYS A 6 -3.64 -29.48 10.93
C LYS A 6 -2.72 -28.81 11.96
N MET A 7 -2.57 -27.51 11.88
CA MET A 7 -2.01 -26.71 12.97
C MET A 7 -3.16 -26.00 13.67
N ASN A 8 -3.28 -26.19 15.00
CA ASN A 8 -4.12 -25.31 15.83
C ASN A 8 -3.44 -23.93 15.86
N PHE A 9 -3.82 -23.07 14.93
CA PHE A 9 -3.26 -21.73 14.82
C PHE A 9 -4.17 -20.73 15.52
N SER A 10 -3.61 -19.99 16.48
CA SER A 10 -4.28 -18.84 17.12
C SER A 10 -3.72 -17.53 16.55
N PRO A 11 -4.53 -16.47 16.41
CA PRO A 11 -4.01 -15.13 16.05
C PRO A 11 -2.89 -14.62 16.97
N SER A 12 -2.83 -15.08 18.22
CA SER A 12 -1.73 -14.79 19.16
C SER A 12 -0.39 -15.37 18.70
N ASP A 13 -0.41 -16.46 17.93
CA ASP A 13 0.81 -17.13 17.45
C ASP A 13 1.54 -16.30 16.37
N LEU A 14 0.85 -15.33 15.73
CA LEU A 14 1.48 -14.41 14.78
C LEU A 14 2.59 -13.58 15.41
N LYS A 15 2.43 -13.15 16.66
CA LYS A 15 3.42 -12.29 17.36
C LYS A 15 4.77 -12.97 17.58
N SER A 16 4.79 -14.31 17.62
CA SER A 16 6.02 -15.10 17.75
C SER A 16 6.64 -15.47 16.39
N ARG A 17 5.94 -15.25 15.28
CA ARG A 17 6.34 -15.59 13.91
C ARG A 17 6.94 -14.36 13.21
N THR A 18 8.21 -14.07 13.49
CA THR A 18 8.88 -12.83 13.09
C THR A 18 10.17 -13.05 12.31
N CYS A 19 10.34 -14.22 11.68
CA CYS A 19 11.57 -14.58 10.99
C CYS A 19 11.50 -14.30 9.48
N VAL A 20 12.65 -13.95 8.91
CA VAL A 20 12.91 -14.13 7.48
C VAL A 20 13.21 -15.62 7.28
N LEU A 21 12.32 -16.31 6.57
CA LEU A 21 12.45 -17.76 6.33
C LEU A 21 13.43 -18.08 5.21
N GLU A 22 13.47 -17.22 4.21
CA GLU A 22 14.36 -17.37 3.06
C GLU A 22 14.53 -16.02 2.36
N LEU A 23 15.75 -15.68 2.04
CA LEU A 23 16.11 -14.52 1.22
C LEU A 23 17.04 -15.00 0.11
N VAL A 24 16.65 -14.77 -1.13
CA VAL A 24 17.45 -15.11 -2.34
C VAL A 24 17.72 -13.81 -3.11
N PRO A 25 18.78 -13.08 -2.78
CA PRO A 25 19.07 -11.79 -3.40
C PRO A 25 19.24 -11.86 -4.93
N ALA A 26 19.80 -12.95 -5.46
CA ALA A 26 19.98 -13.14 -6.91
C ALA A 26 18.65 -13.20 -7.66
N ASP A 27 17.60 -13.77 -7.03
CA ASP A 27 16.25 -13.88 -7.61
C ASP A 27 15.36 -12.69 -7.22
N MET A 28 15.87 -11.77 -6.40
CA MET A 28 15.09 -10.66 -5.80
C MET A 28 13.81 -11.15 -5.12
N THR A 29 13.93 -12.19 -4.31
CA THR A 29 12.77 -12.76 -3.59
C THR A 29 13.06 -12.93 -2.11
N VAL A 30 12.02 -12.75 -1.29
CA VAL A 30 12.06 -13.01 0.14
C VAL A 30 10.78 -13.73 0.59
N THR A 31 10.93 -14.71 1.47
CA THR A 31 9.83 -15.38 2.18
C THR A 31 9.95 -15.08 3.67
N VAL A 32 8.87 -14.59 4.26
CA VAL A 32 8.84 -14.17 5.66
C VAL A 32 7.63 -14.74 6.39
N GLU A 33 7.78 -14.85 7.70
CA GLU A 33 6.65 -14.99 8.61
C GLU A 33 5.97 -13.62 8.79
N THR A 34 4.65 -13.60 8.81
CA THR A 34 3.89 -12.35 8.68
C THR A 34 3.75 -11.55 9.97
N GLY A 35 4.22 -12.05 11.10
CA GLY A 35 4.38 -11.25 12.32
C GLY A 35 5.61 -10.33 12.30
N LEU A 36 6.55 -10.53 11.36
CA LEU A 36 7.67 -9.61 11.14
C LEU A 36 7.15 -8.22 10.81
N THR A 37 7.78 -7.16 11.34
CA THR A 37 7.43 -5.79 10.97
C THR A 37 8.01 -5.42 9.61
N LEU A 38 7.34 -4.50 8.91
CA LEU A 38 7.83 -4.01 7.62
C LEU A 38 9.19 -3.30 7.79
N GLY A 39 9.36 -2.52 8.87
CA GLY A 39 10.64 -1.84 9.14
C GLY A 39 11.80 -2.82 9.32
N ALA A 40 11.59 -3.91 10.09
CA ALA A 40 12.61 -4.95 10.28
C ALA A 40 12.93 -5.67 8.95
N LEU A 41 11.92 -5.96 8.13
CA LEU A 41 12.12 -6.54 6.81
C LEU A 41 12.95 -5.59 5.92
N GLN A 42 12.58 -4.30 5.84
CA GLN A 42 13.30 -3.32 5.04
C GLN A 42 14.76 -3.16 5.46
N ALA A 43 15.04 -3.17 6.78
CA ALA A 43 16.41 -3.11 7.31
C ALA A 43 17.25 -4.33 6.87
N GLU A 44 16.66 -5.52 6.86
CA GLU A 44 17.35 -6.73 6.36
C GLU A 44 17.62 -6.65 4.85
N LEU A 45 16.61 -6.27 4.06
CA LEU A 45 16.73 -6.17 2.60
C LEU A 45 17.76 -5.10 2.16
N ALA A 46 17.85 -3.99 2.90
CA ALA A 46 18.79 -2.91 2.60
C ALA A 46 20.26 -3.36 2.62
N ARG A 47 20.62 -4.38 3.43
CA ARG A 47 21.97 -4.99 3.45
C ARG A 47 22.37 -5.59 2.11
N HIS A 48 21.36 -5.96 1.31
CA HIS A 48 21.53 -6.52 -0.03
C HIS A 48 21.24 -5.49 -1.13
N ARG A 49 21.12 -4.18 -0.77
CA ARG A 49 20.73 -3.10 -1.68
C ARG A 49 19.40 -3.38 -2.39
N GLN A 50 18.48 -4.05 -1.71
CA GLN A 50 17.15 -4.39 -2.17
C GLN A 50 16.11 -3.84 -1.18
N TRP A 51 14.88 -3.76 -1.63
CA TRP A 51 13.75 -3.36 -0.81
C TRP A 51 12.43 -3.89 -1.36
N LEU A 52 11.42 -3.92 -0.49
CA LEU A 52 10.03 -4.07 -0.88
C LEU A 52 9.47 -2.65 -1.07
N PRO A 53 9.11 -2.23 -2.30
CA PRO A 53 8.80 -0.81 -2.59
C PRO A 53 7.40 -0.41 -2.11
N ILE A 54 7.15 -0.59 -0.83
CA ILE A 54 5.92 -0.26 -0.11
C ILE A 54 6.30 0.57 1.11
N ASP A 55 5.63 1.69 1.30
CA ASP A 55 5.94 2.70 2.30
C ASP A 55 4.71 3.22 3.08
N PRO A 56 3.88 2.33 3.63
CA PRO A 56 2.78 2.74 4.49
C PRO A 56 3.30 3.42 5.76
N PRO A 57 2.48 4.23 6.44
CA PRO A 57 2.88 4.85 7.70
C PRO A 57 3.16 3.80 8.78
N ASN A 58 3.99 4.17 9.77
CA ASN A 58 4.33 3.36 10.93
C ASN A 58 4.97 1.99 10.63
N ALA A 59 5.83 1.91 9.60
CA ALA A 59 6.46 0.67 9.14
C ALA A 59 7.14 -0.14 10.26
N ASP A 60 7.73 0.53 11.26
CA ASP A 60 8.42 -0.13 12.40
C ASP A 60 7.47 -0.90 13.33
N ARG A 61 6.19 -0.55 13.33
CA ARG A 61 5.15 -1.20 14.14
C ARG A 61 4.17 -2.02 13.32
N LEU A 62 4.16 -1.82 12.00
CA LEU A 62 3.25 -2.47 11.09
C LEU A 62 3.76 -3.87 10.75
N SER A 63 3.03 -4.90 11.15
CA SER A 63 3.35 -6.27 10.76
C SER A 63 3.06 -6.52 9.27
N ILE A 64 3.77 -7.46 8.66
CA ILE A 64 3.48 -7.92 7.28
C ILE A 64 2.06 -8.49 7.19
N HIS A 65 1.55 -9.09 8.28
CA HIS A 65 0.16 -9.52 8.35
C HIS A 65 -0.81 -8.34 8.17
N ASP A 66 -0.65 -7.28 8.96
CA ASP A 66 -1.56 -6.13 8.94
C ASP A 66 -1.43 -5.35 7.62
N LEU A 67 -0.20 -5.26 7.07
CA LEU A 67 0.05 -4.70 5.75
C LEU A 67 -0.79 -5.41 4.67
N LEU A 68 -0.73 -6.75 4.63
CA LEU A 68 -1.48 -7.57 3.66
C LEU A 68 -2.97 -7.56 3.96
N ALA A 69 -3.36 -7.80 5.22
CA ALA A 69 -4.76 -7.86 5.62
C ALA A 69 -5.49 -6.53 5.38
N GLY A 70 -4.79 -5.39 5.51
CA GLY A 70 -5.32 -4.05 5.27
C GLY A 70 -5.20 -3.55 3.83
N ASP A 71 -4.46 -4.23 2.96
CA ASP A 71 -4.05 -3.73 1.62
C ASP A 71 -3.48 -2.31 1.71
N LEU A 72 -2.57 -2.13 2.69
CA LEU A 72 -2.03 -0.81 3.01
C LEU A 72 -0.96 -0.40 2.00
N SER A 73 -0.85 0.89 1.78
CA SER A 73 0.15 1.47 0.88
C SER A 73 0.44 2.91 1.26
N GLY A 74 1.59 3.40 0.84
CA GLY A 74 2.03 4.78 1.05
C GLY A 74 2.11 5.58 -0.25
N PRO A 75 2.83 6.71 -0.22
CA PRO A 75 2.99 7.64 -1.35
C PRO A 75 3.55 6.99 -2.60
N ARG A 76 4.51 6.07 -2.46
CA ARG A 76 5.21 5.42 -3.58
C ARG A 76 4.38 4.40 -4.34
N ARG A 77 3.12 4.16 -3.90
CA ARG A 77 2.17 3.32 -4.65
C ARG A 77 1.98 3.79 -6.09
N PHE A 78 2.13 5.08 -6.37
CA PHE A 78 1.93 5.60 -7.72
C PHE A 78 2.91 4.98 -8.72
N GLY A 79 4.20 4.95 -8.41
CA GLY A 79 5.22 4.41 -9.32
C GLY A 79 5.47 2.91 -9.15
N TYR A 80 5.30 2.38 -7.94
CA TYR A 80 5.69 0.99 -7.66
C TYR A 80 4.51 0.02 -7.52
N GLY A 81 3.28 0.53 -7.49
CA GLY A 81 2.08 -0.29 -7.34
C GLY A 81 1.73 -0.63 -5.90
N SER A 82 0.79 -1.55 -5.73
CA SER A 82 0.30 -2.01 -4.44
C SER A 82 1.05 -3.25 -3.96
N ILE A 83 0.86 -3.62 -2.68
CA ILE A 83 1.44 -4.86 -2.13
C ILE A 83 1.02 -6.11 -2.91
N ARG A 84 -0.15 -6.09 -3.56
CA ARG A 84 -0.65 -7.19 -4.41
C ARG A 84 0.27 -7.51 -5.59
N GLU A 85 0.95 -6.50 -6.12
CA GLU A 85 1.82 -6.63 -7.28
C GLU A 85 3.20 -7.19 -6.90
N HIS A 86 3.56 -7.11 -5.63
CA HIS A 86 4.81 -7.62 -5.09
C HIS A 86 4.68 -9.00 -4.47
N LEU A 87 3.46 -9.41 -4.05
CA LEU A 87 3.22 -10.70 -3.46
C LEU A 87 3.16 -11.79 -4.57
N ILE A 88 4.02 -12.81 -4.47
CA ILE A 88 4.08 -13.94 -5.39
C ILE A 88 3.66 -15.26 -4.76
N GLY A 89 3.63 -15.35 -3.44
CA GLY A 89 3.15 -16.53 -2.72
C GLY A 89 2.73 -16.23 -1.31
N MET A 90 1.84 -17.05 -0.75
CA MET A 90 1.43 -16.95 0.64
C MET A 90 0.99 -18.31 1.20
N LYS A 91 1.02 -18.42 2.54
CA LYS A 91 0.31 -19.43 3.29
C LYS A 91 -0.74 -18.80 4.18
N VAL A 92 -1.92 -19.39 4.23
CA VAL A 92 -3.06 -18.89 5.01
C VAL A 92 -3.58 -20.00 5.91
N ALA A 93 -3.71 -19.72 7.20
CA ALA A 93 -4.42 -20.57 8.15
C ALA A 93 -5.92 -20.26 8.08
N LEU A 94 -6.73 -21.26 7.79
CA LEU A 94 -8.18 -21.17 7.71
C LEU A 94 -8.83 -21.37 9.09
N ALA A 95 -10.11 -21.03 9.21
CA ALA A 95 -10.89 -21.17 10.43
C ALA A 95 -10.97 -22.61 10.95
N ASP A 96 -10.85 -23.62 10.08
CA ASP A 96 -10.86 -25.04 10.44
C ASP A 96 -9.47 -25.62 10.80
N GLY A 97 -8.45 -24.76 10.89
CA GLY A 97 -7.07 -25.12 11.22
C GLY A 97 -6.24 -25.66 10.05
N ARG A 98 -6.81 -25.78 8.86
CA ARG A 98 -6.02 -26.13 7.67
C ARG A 98 -5.17 -24.94 7.23
N VAL A 99 -3.96 -25.23 6.74
CA VAL A 99 -3.10 -24.24 6.10
C VAL A 99 -3.12 -24.48 4.59
N ILE A 100 -3.53 -23.48 3.85
CA ILE A 100 -3.51 -23.50 2.39
C ILE A 100 -2.33 -22.68 1.88
N LYS A 101 -1.81 -23.07 0.71
CA LYS A 101 -0.76 -22.35 -0.01
C LYS A 101 -1.32 -21.80 -1.32
N SER A 102 -1.04 -20.56 -1.62
CA SER A 102 -1.35 -19.91 -2.89
C SER A 102 -0.08 -19.28 -3.48
N GLY A 103 0.11 -19.41 -4.79
CA GLY A 103 1.30 -18.93 -5.47
C GLY A 103 2.54 -19.78 -5.19
N GLY A 104 3.72 -19.26 -5.51
CA GLY A 104 5.00 -19.93 -5.37
C GLY A 104 6.17 -18.97 -5.53
N LYS A 105 7.39 -19.49 -5.50
CA LYS A 105 8.63 -18.73 -5.65
C LYS A 105 8.95 -18.35 -7.11
N VAL A 106 8.12 -18.76 -8.06
CA VAL A 106 8.32 -18.46 -9.47
C VAL A 106 7.52 -17.23 -9.88
N VAL A 107 8.17 -16.30 -10.54
CA VAL A 107 7.60 -15.01 -10.97
C VAL A 107 6.42 -15.17 -11.96
N LYS A 108 6.35 -16.31 -12.65
CA LYS A 108 5.27 -16.63 -13.59
C LYS A 108 4.57 -17.92 -13.17
N ASN A 109 3.51 -17.78 -12.38
CA ASN A 109 2.60 -18.88 -12.08
C ASN A 109 1.41 -18.82 -13.06
N VAL A 110 1.39 -19.72 -14.04
CA VAL A 110 0.31 -19.78 -15.06
C VAL A 110 -0.75 -20.85 -14.75
N ALA A 111 -0.59 -21.58 -13.65
CA ALA A 111 -1.51 -22.65 -13.25
C ALA A 111 -2.32 -22.24 -12.02
N GLY A 112 -3.63 -22.07 -12.19
CA GLY A 112 -4.59 -21.86 -11.12
C GLY A 112 -5.02 -20.39 -10.91
N TYR A 113 -6.07 -20.22 -10.11
CA TYR A 113 -6.57 -18.90 -9.70
C TYR A 113 -5.61 -18.26 -8.70
N ASP A 114 -5.39 -16.95 -8.83
CA ASP A 114 -4.64 -16.14 -7.85
C ASP A 114 -5.47 -15.94 -6.57
N LEU A 115 -5.53 -17.00 -5.76
CA LEU A 115 -6.27 -16.97 -4.50
C LEU A 115 -5.70 -15.95 -3.50
N ALA A 116 -4.42 -15.55 -3.66
CA ALA A 116 -3.80 -14.54 -2.80
C ALA A 116 -4.61 -13.24 -2.80
N LYS A 117 -5.17 -12.87 -3.95
CA LYS A 117 -5.99 -11.65 -4.08
C LYS A 117 -7.26 -11.64 -3.23
N LEU A 118 -7.78 -12.78 -2.82
CA LEU A 118 -8.94 -12.85 -1.93
C LEU A 118 -8.60 -12.47 -0.49
N PHE A 119 -7.40 -12.80 -0.03
CA PHE A 119 -6.99 -12.58 1.36
C PHE A 119 -6.42 -11.19 1.60
N ILE A 120 -5.83 -10.56 0.57
CA ILE A 120 -5.32 -9.19 0.67
C ILE A 120 -6.49 -8.22 0.80
N GLY A 121 -6.48 -7.41 1.86
CA GLY A 121 -7.56 -6.47 2.16
C GLY A 121 -8.79 -7.08 2.82
N ALA A 122 -8.80 -8.41 3.07
CA ALA A 122 -9.91 -9.09 3.74
C ALA A 122 -9.93 -8.91 5.27
N ARG A 123 -8.92 -8.25 5.85
CA ARG A 123 -8.79 -7.97 7.30
C ARG A 123 -8.99 -9.20 8.18
N GLY A 124 -8.49 -10.36 7.72
CA GLY A 124 -8.61 -11.62 8.46
C GLY A 124 -9.97 -12.32 8.36
N SER A 125 -10.95 -11.76 7.64
CA SER A 125 -12.31 -12.33 7.56
C SER A 125 -12.40 -13.67 6.82
N LEU A 126 -11.39 -14.04 6.04
CA LEU A 126 -11.33 -15.28 5.27
C LEU A 126 -10.26 -16.27 5.78
N GLY A 127 -9.34 -15.81 6.63
CA GLY A 127 -8.22 -16.59 7.15
C GLY A 127 -7.09 -15.68 7.61
N THR A 128 -6.13 -16.27 8.31
CA THR A 128 -4.95 -15.57 8.81
C THR A 128 -3.75 -15.84 7.93
N ILE A 129 -3.19 -14.81 7.31
CA ILE A 129 -1.96 -14.94 6.49
C ILE A 129 -0.79 -15.18 7.45
N VAL A 130 -0.07 -16.29 7.28
CA VAL A 130 1.00 -16.72 8.20
C VAL A 130 2.40 -16.65 7.59
N GLU A 131 2.50 -16.77 6.27
CA GLU A 131 3.73 -16.60 5.51
C GLU A 131 3.44 -15.83 4.23
N ALA A 132 4.40 -15.03 3.78
CA ALA A 132 4.32 -14.29 2.53
C ALA A 132 5.65 -14.35 1.78
N THR A 133 5.59 -14.51 0.46
CA THR A 133 6.74 -14.44 -0.44
C THR A 133 6.58 -13.25 -1.36
N PHE A 134 7.59 -12.38 -1.38
CA PHE A 134 7.59 -11.16 -2.18
C PHE A 134 8.67 -11.18 -3.25
N LYS A 135 8.38 -10.56 -4.38
CA LYS A 135 9.41 -10.08 -5.30
C LYS A 135 9.88 -8.69 -4.84
N LEU A 136 11.18 -8.49 -4.90
CA LEU A 136 11.86 -7.28 -4.47
C LEU A 136 12.24 -6.40 -5.66
N ARG A 137 12.73 -5.21 -5.36
CA ARG A 137 13.41 -4.33 -6.31
C ARG A 137 14.76 -3.89 -5.76
N PRO A 138 15.72 -3.54 -6.62
CA PRO A 138 16.93 -2.88 -6.16
C PRO A 138 16.58 -1.52 -5.55
N LEU A 139 17.33 -1.10 -4.54
CA LEU A 139 17.24 0.27 -4.04
C LEU A 139 17.61 1.25 -5.16
N PRO A 140 16.86 2.34 -5.36
CA PRO A 140 17.25 3.36 -6.33
C PRO A 140 18.59 4.00 -5.94
N GLU A 141 19.34 4.46 -6.92
CA GLU A 141 20.61 5.16 -6.67
C GLU A 141 20.37 6.48 -5.95
N VAL A 142 19.37 7.23 -6.41
CA VAL A 142 18.91 8.48 -5.79
C VAL A 142 17.39 8.56 -5.78
N GLU A 143 16.88 9.29 -4.80
CA GLU A 143 15.50 9.74 -4.76
C GLU A 143 15.46 11.24 -4.49
N ARG A 144 14.57 11.97 -5.17
CA ARG A 144 14.34 13.40 -4.98
C ARG A 144 12.84 13.66 -4.90
N ILE A 145 12.47 14.54 -3.98
CA ILE A 145 11.09 14.96 -3.78
C ILE A 145 11.03 16.47 -4.05
N VAL A 146 10.12 16.89 -4.89
CA VAL A 146 9.84 18.30 -5.20
C VAL A 146 8.39 18.62 -4.93
N GLY A 147 8.10 19.87 -4.68
CA GLY A 147 6.76 20.36 -4.37
C GLY A 147 6.40 21.61 -5.15
N ARG A 148 5.10 21.81 -5.32
CA ARG A 148 4.50 23.02 -5.84
C ARG A 148 3.35 23.45 -4.94
N PRO A 149 3.44 24.61 -4.25
CA PRO A 149 2.28 25.23 -3.61
C PRO A 149 1.27 25.64 -4.68
N VAL A 150 -0.01 25.57 -4.35
CA VAL A 150 -1.10 26.00 -5.22
C VAL A 150 -2.12 26.81 -4.40
N GLU A 151 -2.71 27.83 -5.03
CA GLU A 151 -3.62 28.74 -4.33
C GLU A 151 -5.07 28.27 -4.34
N SER A 152 -5.43 27.38 -5.28
CA SER A 152 -6.80 26.91 -5.45
C SER A 152 -6.87 25.45 -5.90
N LEU A 153 -8.06 24.86 -5.77
CA LEU A 153 -8.34 23.52 -6.29
C LEU A 153 -8.36 23.46 -7.82
N ASP A 154 -8.67 24.58 -8.48
CA ASP A 154 -8.64 24.66 -9.94
C ASP A 154 -7.18 24.66 -10.42
N GLU A 155 -6.30 25.42 -9.78
CA GLU A 155 -4.87 25.37 -10.07
C GLU A 155 -4.28 23.98 -9.77
N MET A 156 -4.69 23.35 -8.67
CA MET A 156 -4.30 21.96 -8.35
C MET A 156 -4.71 21.01 -9.48
N LYS A 157 -5.94 21.11 -9.96
CA LYS A 157 -6.47 20.28 -11.03
C LYS A 157 -5.67 20.43 -12.33
N GLU A 158 -5.40 21.67 -12.74
CA GLU A 158 -4.63 21.94 -13.96
C GLU A 158 -3.17 21.47 -13.82
N SER A 159 -2.56 21.67 -12.65
CA SER A 159 -1.20 21.18 -12.37
C SER A 159 -1.11 19.64 -12.42
N LEU A 160 -2.04 18.94 -11.77
CA LEU A 160 -2.11 17.48 -11.83
C LEU A 160 -2.33 16.98 -13.26
N ARG A 161 -3.19 17.65 -14.02
CA ARG A 161 -3.43 17.32 -15.43
C ARG A 161 -2.18 17.49 -16.27
N ALA A 162 -1.45 18.59 -16.09
CA ALA A 162 -0.20 18.85 -16.80
C ALA A 162 0.85 17.75 -16.50
N VAL A 163 1.00 17.35 -15.23
CA VAL A 163 1.89 16.25 -14.84
C VAL A 163 1.47 14.94 -15.51
N LEU A 164 0.20 14.56 -15.41
CA LEU A 164 -0.30 13.27 -15.94
C LEU A 164 -0.31 13.21 -17.47
N SER A 165 -0.23 14.37 -18.17
CA SER A 165 -0.15 14.46 -19.63
C SER A 165 1.27 14.68 -20.14
N SER A 166 2.26 14.75 -19.25
CA SER A 166 3.67 14.94 -19.60
C SER A 166 4.42 13.61 -19.71
N GLU A 167 5.72 13.70 -20.03
CA GLU A 167 6.65 12.57 -20.03
C GLU A 167 7.20 12.25 -18.63
N LEU A 168 6.70 12.92 -17.58
CA LEU A 168 7.11 12.65 -16.21
C LEU A 168 6.63 11.29 -15.74
N THR A 169 7.52 10.56 -15.07
CA THR A 169 7.23 9.24 -14.48
C THR A 169 7.51 9.24 -12.97
N PRO A 170 6.77 10.04 -12.19
CA PRO A 170 7.01 10.12 -10.76
C PRO A 170 6.67 8.82 -10.05
N VAL A 171 7.41 8.51 -8.99
CA VAL A 171 7.10 7.41 -8.07
C VAL A 171 6.14 7.83 -6.95
N VAL A 172 6.07 9.13 -6.68
CA VAL A 172 5.13 9.77 -5.76
C VAL A 172 4.40 10.87 -6.50
N LEU A 173 3.07 10.93 -6.36
CA LEU A 173 2.25 12.06 -6.81
C LEU A 173 1.12 12.26 -5.81
N ASP A 174 1.34 13.15 -4.86
CA ASP A 174 0.41 13.47 -3.79
C ASP A 174 -0.08 14.90 -3.88
N ALA A 175 -1.36 15.10 -3.53
CA ALA A 175 -1.91 16.41 -3.21
C ALA A 175 -2.18 16.44 -1.71
N GLN A 176 -1.84 17.51 -1.02
CA GLN A 176 -2.01 17.59 0.43
C GLN A 176 -2.48 18.98 0.89
N ARG A 177 -3.06 19.00 2.09
CA ARG A 177 -3.31 20.19 2.87
C ARG A 177 -2.96 19.92 4.33
N SER A 178 -1.95 20.61 4.84
CA SER A 178 -1.72 20.75 6.27
C SER A 178 -2.17 22.14 6.71
N ALA A 179 -1.51 23.20 6.26
CA ALA A 179 -1.96 24.60 6.31
C ALA A 179 -2.41 25.06 4.92
N ASP A 180 -1.53 24.90 3.93
CA ASP A 180 -1.74 25.33 2.55
C ASP A 180 -1.90 24.13 1.62
N LEU A 181 -2.46 24.37 0.44
CA LEU A 181 -2.55 23.40 -0.63
C LEU A 181 -1.19 23.22 -1.30
N GLN A 182 -0.79 21.98 -1.49
CA GLN A 182 0.46 21.64 -2.15
C GLN A 182 0.33 20.35 -2.96
N ILE A 183 1.05 20.26 -4.07
CA ILE A 183 1.31 19.02 -4.78
C ILE A 183 2.75 18.62 -4.50
N VAL A 184 2.96 17.35 -4.16
CA VAL A 184 4.28 16.77 -3.90
C VAL A 184 4.52 15.66 -4.91
N MET A 185 5.70 15.65 -5.52
CA MET A 185 6.09 14.71 -6.55
C MET A 185 7.47 14.16 -6.25
N GLY A 186 7.65 12.86 -6.38
CA GLY A 186 8.92 12.19 -6.13
C GLY A 186 9.41 11.42 -7.34
N PHE A 187 10.73 11.41 -7.55
CA PHE A 187 11.42 10.65 -8.57
C PHE A 187 12.49 9.79 -7.94
N ALA A 188 12.66 8.56 -8.44
CA ALA A 188 13.64 7.62 -7.96
C ALA A 188 14.16 6.76 -9.12
N GLY A 189 15.48 6.56 -9.17
CA GLY A 189 16.14 5.81 -10.24
C GLY A 189 17.64 6.05 -10.23
N THR A 190 18.25 6.04 -11.39
CA THR A 190 19.65 6.50 -11.59
C THR A 190 19.74 8.02 -11.41
N ARG A 191 20.91 8.51 -11.13
CA ARG A 191 21.13 9.96 -10.98
C ARG A 191 20.74 10.72 -12.25
N GLU A 192 21.12 10.22 -13.41
CA GLU A 192 20.85 10.86 -14.71
C GLU A 192 19.34 10.92 -15.00
N GLU A 193 18.62 9.82 -14.78
CA GLU A 193 17.14 9.77 -14.92
C GLU A 193 16.45 10.78 -14.01
N VAL A 194 16.85 10.83 -12.73
CA VAL A 194 16.24 11.72 -11.76
C VAL A 194 16.53 13.19 -12.08
N GLU A 195 17.75 13.53 -12.48
CA GLU A 195 18.12 14.90 -12.90
C GLU A 195 17.33 15.36 -14.13
N TRP A 196 17.16 14.49 -15.11
CA TRP A 196 16.31 14.79 -16.28
C TRP A 196 14.84 15.01 -15.89
N GLN A 197 14.28 14.14 -15.04
CA GLN A 197 12.91 14.29 -14.53
C GLN A 197 12.72 15.60 -13.76
N LEU A 198 13.68 16.00 -12.92
CA LEU A 198 13.65 17.25 -12.17
C LEU A 198 13.68 18.47 -13.11
N ALA A 199 14.51 18.45 -14.14
CA ALA A 199 14.58 19.52 -15.14
C ALA A 199 13.25 19.69 -15.90
N LEU A 200 12.55 18.57 -16.17
CA LEU A 200 11.24 18.61 -16.79
C LEU A 200 10.16 19.07 -15.80
N ALA A 201 10.21 18.61 -14.55
CA ALA A 201 9.28 19.01 -13.49
C ALA A 201 9.36 20.51 -13.19
N ALA A 202 10.57 21.10 -13.20
CA ALA A 202 10.77 22.54 -12.99
C ALA A 202 10.05 23.38 -14.05
N LYS A 203 9.95 22.92 -15.31
CA LYS A 203 9.18 23.60 -16.37
C LYS A 203 7.68 23.65 -16.07
N LEU A 204 7.18 22.72 -15.23
CA LEU A 204 5.80 22.70 -14.77
C LEU A 204 5.61 23.39 -13.40
N GLY A 205 6.65 24.07 -12.89
CA GLY A 205 6.61 24.81 -11.62
C GLY A 205 6.86 23.94 -10.37
N PHE A 206 7.42 22.73 -10.53
CA PHE A 206 7.85 21.87 -9.44
C PHE A 206 9.37 22.01 -9.24
N ASP A 207 9.78 23.13 -8.69
CA ASP A 207 11.19 23.52 -8.50
C ASP A 207 11.60 23.66 -7.03
N LYS A 208 10.65 23.56 -6.10
CA LYS A 208 10.94 23.63 -4.68
C LYS A 208 11.27 22.26 -4.11
N GLU A 209 12.39 22.16 -3.39
CA GLU A 209 12.69 20.95 -2.63
C GLU A 209 11.58 20.68 -1.61
N ALA A 210 11.18 19.43 -1.52
CA ALA A 210 10.14 18.96 -0.61
C ALA A 210 10.53 17.62 0.03
N SER A 211 9.69 17.13 0.91
CA SER A 211 9.86 15.83 1.56
C SER A 211 8.50 15.17 1.78
N LEU A 212 8.50 13.93 2.26
CA LEU A 212 7.28 13.24 2.67
C LEU A 212 6.88 13.55 4.13
N GLN A 213 7.36 14.66 4.69
CA GLN A 213 7.03 15.05 6.07
C GLN A 213 5.52 15.27 6.27
N HIS A 214 4.79 15.65 5.23
CA HIS A 214 3.33 15.75 5.27
C HIS A 214 2.65 14.41 5.61
N GLU A 215 3.22 13.29 5.17
CA GLU A 215 2.77 11.95 5.56
C GLU A 215 2.95 11.72 7.05
N VAL A 216 4.17 11.96 7.55
CA VAL A 216 4.47 11.78 8.97
C VAL A 216 3.53 12.64 9.80
N ASN A 217 3.39 13.92 9.48
CA ASN A 217 2.53 14.85 10.19
C ASN A 217 1.06 14.41 10.17
N PHE A 218 0.58 13.96 9.00
CA PHE A 218 -0.80 13.50 8.88
C PHE A 218 -1.08 12.28 9.75
N TRP A 219 -0.18 11.31 9.81
CA TRP A 219 -0.42 10.05 10.52
C TRP A 219 -0.05 10.09 12.02
N THR A 220 0.65 11.13 12.48
CA THR A 220 0.91 11.35 13.92
C THR A 220 -0.19 12.13 14.63
N ASP A 221 -1.12 12.73 13.92
CA ASP A 221 -2.29 13.40 14.49
C ASP A 221 -3.27 12.34 15.07
N ASP A 222 -3.82 12.60 16.26
CA ASP A 222 -4.73 11.69 16.97
C ASP A 222 -6.18 11.76 16.47
N ALA A 223 -6.54 12.77 15.67
CA ALA A 223 -7.88 12.88 15.12
C ALA A 223 -8.23 11.70 14.20
N PRO A 224 -9.48 11.21 14.19
CA PRO A 224 -9.87 10.08 13.33
C PRO A 224 -9.54 10.32 11.86
N ALA A 225 -8.86 9.37 11.26
CA ALA A 225 -8.56 9.37 9.82
C ALA A 225 -9.63 8.60 9.06
N HIS A 226 -10.12 9.18 7.99
CA HIS A 226 -11.07 8.59 7.07
C HIS A 226 -10.48 8.44 5.68
N ARG A 227 -11.01 7.50 4.90
CA ARG A 227 -10.60 7.25 3.52
C ARG A 227 -11.77 7.45 2.57
N LEU A 228 -11.52 8.20 1.49
CA LEU A 228 -12.36 8.23 0.29
C LEU A 228 -11.60 7.60 -0.87
N SER A 229 -12.33 6.92 -1.76
CA SER A 229 -11.80 6.43 -3.02
C SER A 229 -12.68 6.95 -4.15
N VAL A 230 -12.06 7.64 -5.09
CA VAL A 230 -12.73 8.25 -6.23
C VAL A 230 -11.95 7.97 -7.50
N LEU A 231 -12.52 8.24 -8.66
CA LEU A 231 -11.73 8.26 -9.89
C LEU A 231 -10.68 9.38 -9.81
N PRO A 232 -9.44 9.18 -10.26
CA PRO A 232 -8.43 10.22 -10.25
C PRO A 232 -8.89 11.53 -10.89
N SER A 233 -9.69 11.48 -11.94
CA SER A 233 -10.28 12.64 -12.61
C SER A 233 -11.26 13.43 -11.75
N ARG A 234 -11.80 12.84 -10.68
CA ARG A 234 -12.72 13.49 -9.72
C ARG A 234 -12.06 13.85 -8.40
N LEU A 235 -10.74 13.74 -8.30
CA LEU A 235 -10.00 13.94 -7.06
C LEU A 235 -10.24 15.33 -6.47
N THR A 236 -10.03 16.37 -7.25
CA THR A 236 -10.15 17.77 -6.79
C THR A 236 -11.60 18.14 -6.43
N GLU A 237 -12.59 17.61 -7.15
CA GLU A 237 -14.01 17.72 -6.78
C GLU A 237 -14.26 17.11 -5.38
N ALA A 238 -13.77 15.90 -5.16
CA ALA A 238 -13.91 15.23 -3.87
C ALA A 238 -13.18 15.98 -2.74
N ILE A 239 -11.97 16.49 -2.98
CA ILE A 239 -11.24 17.34 -2.04
C ILE A 239 -12.05 18.60 -1.69
N GLY A 240 -12.74 19.20 -2.64
CA GLY A 240 -13.63 20.35 -2.42
C GLY A 240 -14.70 20.11 -1.36
N THR A 241 -15.20 18.88 -1.25
CA THR A 241 -16.18 18.50 -0.22
C THR A 241 -15.59 18.50 1.19
N LEU A 242 -14.29 18.39 1.35
CA LEU A 242 -13.58 18.38 2.63
C LEU A 242 -13.42 19.79 3.21
N ARG A 243 -13.67 20.84 2.42
CA ARG A 243 -13.49 22.25 2.80
C ARG A 243 -12.03 22.50 3.24
N VAL A 244 -11.85 22.96 4.49
CA VAL A 244 -10.53 23.31 5.08
C VAL A 244 -9.88 22.15 5.88
N ARG A 245 -10.44 20.95 5.84
CA ARG A 245 -9.88 19.82 6.60
C ARG A 245 -8.50 19.41 6.09
N PRO A 246 -7.60 18.99 6.99
CA PRO A 246 -6.34 18.37 6.59
C PRO A 246 -6.58 17.09 5.78
N PHE A 247 -5.82 16.93 4.70
CA PHE A 247 -5.89 15.72 3.89
C PHE A 247 -4.54 15.39 3.25
N VAL A 248 -4.38 14.11 2.92
CA VAL A 248 -3.35 13.60 2.00
C VAL A 248 -4.04 12.76 0.92
N ALA A 249 -3.81 13.09 -0.33
CA ALA A 249 -4.45 12.44 -1.47
C ALA A 249 -3.41 11.88 -2.43
N ARG A 250 -3.51 10.58 -2.74
CA ARG A 250 -2.75 9.89 -3.78
C ARG A 250 -3.33 10.28 -5.13
N ALA A 251 -2.81 11.33 -5.73
CA ALA A 251 -3.45 11.98 -6.87
C ALA A 251 -3.61 11.05 -8.07
N GLY A 252 -2.61 10.23 -8.37
CA GLY A 252 -2.69 9.27 -9.47
C GLY A 252 -3.56 8.03 -9.20
N ASN A 253 -3.92 7.77 -7.92
CA ASN A 253 -4.69 6.59 -7.53
C ASN A 253 -6.12 6.91 -7.07
N GLY A 254 -6.48 8.18 -6.92
CA GLY A 254 -7.82 8.61 -6.48
C GLY A 254 -8.15 8.24 -5.03
N THR A 255 -7.14 8.07 -4.16
CA THR A 255 -7.34 7.77 -2.74
C THR A 255 -7.05 9.02 -1.91
N ILE A 256 -8.01 9.43 -1.08
CA ILE A 256 -7.89 10.59 -0.20
C ILE A 256 -8.01 10.12 1.25
N TYR A 257 -7.04 10.46 2.07
CA TYR A 257 -7.12 10.36 3.52
C TYR A 257 -7.36 11.74 4.10
N TYR A 258 -8.29 11.88 5.02
CA TYR A 258 -8.65 13.17 5.63
C TYR A 258 -9.00 13.01 7.11
N ARG A 259 -8.89 14.11 7.87
CA ARG A 259 -9.17 14.16 9.29
C ARG A 259 -10.50 14.88 9.59
N GLY A 260 -11.08 14.56 10.74
CA GLY A 260 -12.31 15.19 11.23
C GLY A 260 -13.56 14.36 10.99
N GLU A 261 -14.71 14.97 10.89
CA GLU A 261 -15.98 14.27 10.69
C GLU A 261 -16.06 13.56 9.34
N ARG A 262 -16.68 12.39 9.33
CA ARG A 262 -16.84 11.58 8.13
C ARG A 262 -17.67 12.30 7.06
N VAL A 263 -17.14 12.40 5.86
CA VAL A 263 -17.82 12.92 4.67
C VAL A 263 -18.23 11.76 3.78
N GLY A 264 -19.47 11.80 3.28
CA GLY A 264 -20.00 10.79 2.36
C GLY A 264 -20.75 9.65 3.04
N ALA A 265 -21.29 8.75 2.22
CA ALA A 265 -22.06 7.60 2.69
C ALA A 265 -21.16 6.57 3.37
N LYS A 266 -21.73 5.81 4.32
CA LYS A 266 -21.09 4.62 4.88
C LYS A 266 -20.70 3.67 3.74
N ALA A 267 -19.61 2.92 3.95
CA ALA A 267 -19.24 1.86 3.01
C ALA A 267 -20.45 0.93 2.75
N PRO A 268 -20.63 0.47 1.51
CA PRO A 268 -21.73 -0.43 1.20
C PRO A 268 -21.59 -1.73 2.01
N LEU A 269 -22.72 -2.29 2.41
CA LEU A 269 -22.75 -3.61 3.05
C LEU A 269 -22.13 -4.67 2.12
N PRO A 270 -21.54 -5.74 2.68
CA PRO A 270 -21.00 -6.84 1.88
C PRO A 270 -22.02 -7.37 0.89
N SER A 271 -21.59 -7.54 -0.37
CA SER A 271 -22.45 -8.09 -1.42
C SER A 271 -22.81 -9.56 -1.10
N GLU A 272 -23.85 -10.07 -1.77
CA GLU A 272 -24.23 -11.49 -1.65
C GLU A 272 -23.06 -12.43 -2.00
N LEU A 273 -22.28 -12.09 -3.02
CA LEU A 273 -21.08 -12.85 -3.39
C LEU A 273 -20.06 -12.86 -2.24
N MET A 274 -19.80 -11.73 -1.60
CA MET A 274 -18.88 -11.64 -0.45
C MET A 274 -19.35 -12.51 0.71
N ARG A 275 -20.64 -12.49 1.03
CA ARG A 275 -21.23 -13.36 2.07
C ARG A 275 -21.06 -14.84 1.74
N ARG A 276 -21.29 -15.24 0.49
CA ARG A 276 -21.09 -16.63 0.03
C ARG A 276 -19.61 -17.04 0.13
N VAL A 277 -18.68 -16.18 -0.24
CA VAL A 277 -17.24 -16.42 -0.08
C VAL A 277 -16.89 -16.59 1.40
N LYS A 278 -17.38 -15.69 2.27
CA LYS A 278 -17.18 -15.80 3.73
C LYS A 278 -17.68 -17.14 4.25
N ALA A 279 -18.90 -17.54 3.93
CA ALA A 279 -19.49 -18.80 4.38
C ALA A 279 -18.71 -20.04 3.89
N ALA A 280 -18.08 -19.96 2.71
CA ALA A 280 -17.24 -21.05 2.19
C ALA A 280 -15.91 -21.20 2.94
N TYR A 281 -15.29 -20.09 3.35
CA TYR A 281 -14.00 -20.10 4.07
C TYR A 281 -14.14 -20.17 5.59
N ASP A 282 -15.25 -19.68 6.13
CA ASP A 282 -15.53 -19.65 7.57
C ASP A 282 -17.00 -20.03 7.88
N PRO A 283 -17.38 -21.29 7.63
CA PRO A 283 -18.77 -21.74 7.80
C PRO A 283 -19.28 -21.67 9.25
N LYS A 284 -18.38 -21.58 10.23
CA LYS A 284 -18.71 -21.48 11.66
C LYS A 284 -18.66 -20.04 12.18
N ASN A 285 -18.38 -19.07 11.31
CA ASN A 285 -18.23 -17.65 11.63
C ASN A 285 -17.30 -17.37 12.83
N LEU A 286 -16.10 -17.98 12.79
CA LEU A 286 -15.07 -17.85 13.82
C LEU A 286 -14.11 -16.68 13.58
N LEU A 287 -14.06 -16.17 12.36
CA LEU A 287 -13.19 -15.08 11.94
C LEU A 287 -13.96 -13.75 11.93
N PRO A 288 -13.25 -12.61 11.96
CA PRO A 288 -13.88 -11.29 11.88
C PRO A 288 -14.84 -11.15 10.69
N GLU A 289 -15.85 -10.29 10.84
CA GLU A 289 -16.72 -9.89 9.74
C GLU A 289 -15.94 -9.11 8.68
N PHE A 290 -16.51 -9.03 7.46
CA PHE A 290 -15.96 -8.15 6.45
C PHE A 290 -15.94 -6.69 6.93
N PRO A 291 -14.89 -5.94 6.60
CA PRO A 291 -14.84 -4.52 6.93
C PRO A 291 -15.99 -3.78 6.25
N SER A 292 -16.76 -3.05 7.06
CA SER A 292 -17.83 -2.13 6.63
C SER A 292 -17.26 -0.75 6.27
#